data_31a629c0783f6b8528454c3d35bc5ce8
#
_entry.id   31a629c0783f6b8528454c3d35bc5ce8
#
_cell.length_a   1.000
_cell.length_b   1.000
_cell.length_c   1.000
_cell.angle_alpha   90.00
_cell.angle_beta   90.00
_cell.angle_gamma   90.00
#
_symmetry.space_group_name_H-M   'P 1'
#
loop_
_entity.id
_entity.type
_entity.pdbx_description
1 polymer ?
#
loop_
_entity_poly.entity_id
_entity_poly.type
_entity_poly.pdbx_seq_one_letter_code
_entity_poly.pdbx_strand_id
1 'polypeptide(L)'
;MSTSPDIDLAPYIDHSLLVPTATPEHLDHWCAETQRYGFASVCVYPVHVQRAVENLHESSAVVSTVIGFPTGADTSASKLFAAQEATDNGATELDVVINLGWVKSGQLERVHTELAQIVEATGQCVKAILEMTLLNPAEKRAAADVCMDAGVQILKTSNGWN
;
A
#
# COMPACT_ATOMS: atom_id res chain seq x y z
N MET A 1 4.38 22.02 -33.35
CA MET A 1 5.04 21.08 -32.44
C MET A 1 4.35 21.26 -31.09
N SER A 2 3.53 20.31 -30.70
CA SER A 2 2.86 20.33 -29.38
C SER A 2 3.88 19.88 -28.36
N THR A 3 4.41 20.81 -27.58
CA THR A 3 5.19 20.49 -26.39
C THR A 3 4.17 20.12 -25.30
N SER A 4 3.95 18.83 -25.07
CA SER A 4 3.31 18.42 -23.81
C SER A 4 4.13 19.00 -22.66
N PRO A 5 3.50 19.58 -21.64
CA PRO A 5 4.25 20.03 -20.48
C PRO A 5 5.03 18.85 -19.90
N ASP A 6 6.33 19.06 -19.62
CA ASP A 6 7.12 18.08 -18.87
C ASP A 6 6.47 17.95 -17.48
N ILE A 7 5.82 16.81 -17.24
CA ILE A 7 5.22 16.50 -15.94
C ILE A 7 6.33 15.89 -15.10
N ASP A 8 6.64 16.51 -13.97
CA ASP A 8 7.49 15.88 -12.95
C ASP A 8 6.71 14.72 -12.32
N LEU A 9 7.19 13.49 -12.53
CA LEU A 9 6.56 12.28 -12.02
C LEU A 9 7.06 11.87 -10.64
N ALA A 10 8.17 12.41 -10.18
CA ALA A 10 8.78 11.99 -8.91
C ALA A 10 7.80 12.07 -7.71
N PRO A 11 7.01 13.16 -7.54
CA PRO A 11 6.06 13.25 -6.42
C PRO A 11 4.87 12.26 -6.46
N TYR A 12 4.79 11.43 -7.51
CA TYR A 12 3.73 10.41 -7.68
C TYR A 12 4.27 8.98 -7.59
N ILE A 13 5.54 8.80 -7.23
CA ILE A 13 6.20 7.49 -7.18
C ILE A 13 6.31 7.01 -5.73
N ASP A 14 5.78 5.81 -5.48
CA ASP A 14 6.11 5.01 -4.28
C ASP A 14 7.35 4.16 -4.60
N HIS A 15 8.49 4.48 -4.01
CA HIS A 15 9.74 3.74 -4.24
C HIS A 15 9.78 2.46 -3.41
N SER A 16 9.42 1.34 -4.03
CA SER A 16 9.14 0.09 -3.33
C SER A 16 10.37 -0.80 -3.14
N LEU A 17 10.64 -1.22 -1.91
CA LEU A 17 11.61 -2.25 -1.53
C LEU A 17 10.87 -3.46 -0.94
N LEU A 18 10.31 -4.29 -1.82
CA LEU A 18 9.47 -5.44 -1.47
C LEU A 18 10.12 -6.78 -1.85
N VAL A 19 11.42 -6.88 -1.65
CA VAL A 19 12.15 -8.15 -1.81
C VAL A 19 12.40 -8.77 -0.43
N PRO A 20 12.14 -10.07 -0.24
CA PRO A 20 12.24 -10.71 1.09
C PRO A 20 13.67 -10.80 1.61
N THR A 21 14.66 -10.53 0.77
CA THR A 21 16.09 -10.55 1.11
C THR A 21 16.65 -9.13 1.34
N ALA A 22 15.79 -8.12 1.47
CA ALA A 22 16.23 -6.76 1.73
C ALA A 22 17.00 -6.68 3.05
N THR A 23 18.18 -6.07 3.00
CA THR A 23 19.02 -5.82 4.17
C THR A 23 18.83 -4.38 4.67
N PRO A 24 19.28 -4.05 5.90
CA PRO A 24 19.29 -2.67 6.37
C PRO A 24 20.00 -1.70 5.43
N GLU A 25 21.11 -2.11 4.82
CA GLU A 25 21.88 -1.28 3.86
C GLU A 25 21.09 -1.03 2.58
N HIS A 26 20.32 -2.02 2.09
CA HIS A 26 19.39 -1.81 0.98
C HIS A 26 18.34 -0.77 1.33
N LEU A 27 17.75 -0.85 2.52
CA LEU A 27 16.76 0.10 2.98
C LEU A 27 17.33 1.53 3.07
N ASP A 28 18.52 1.68 3.66
CA ASP A 28 19.17 2.98 3.77
C ASP A 28 19.40 3.61 2.39
N HIS A 29 19.81 2.80 1.42
CA HIS A 29 19.99 3.24 0.04
C HIS A 29 18.66 3.67 -0.60
N TRP A 30 17.58 2.89 -0.44
CA TRP A 30 16.25 3.23 -0.94
C TRP A 30 15.68 4.52 -0.34
N CYS A 31 15.86 4.72 0.95
CA CYS A 31 15.48 5.96 1.61
C CYS A 31 16.27 7.17 1.08
N ALA A 32 17.59 7.01 0.88
CA ALA A 32 18.44 8.05 0.31
C ALA A 32 18.04 8.40 -1.12
N GLU A 33 17.70 7.41 -1.96
CA GLU A 33 17.17 7.64 -3.30
C GLU A 33 15.82 8.36 -3.27
N THR A 34 14.91 7.95 -2.37
CA THR A 34 13.61 8.60 -2.19
C THR A 34 13.76 10.09 -1.90
N GLN A 35 14.66 10.45 -0.99
CA GLN A 35 14.98 11.85 -0.70
C GLN A 35 15.63 12.57 -1.90
N ARG A 36 16.62 11.92 -2.51
CA ARG A 36 17.40 12.51 -3.61
C ARG A 36 16.53 12.84 -4.83
N TYR A 37 15.62 11.97 -5.17
CA TYR A 37 14.77 12.11 -6.37
C TYR A 37 13.43 12.78 -6.08
N GLY A 38 13.09 13.03 -4.81
CA GLY A 38 11.82 13.65 -4.42
C GLY A 38 10.62 12.72 -4.66
N PHE A 39 10.78 11.40 -4.44
CA PHE A 39 9.67 10.47 -4.53
C PHE A 39 8.66 10.70 -3.41
N ALA A 40 7.39 10.33 -3.65
CA ALA A 40 6.30 10.52 -2.70
C ALA A 40 6.49 9.72 -1.41
N SER A 41 6.87 8.45 -1.56
CA SER A 41 7.05 7.53 -0.43
C SER A 41 8.17 6.53 -0.67
N VAL A 42 8.67 5.94 0.42
CA VAL A 42 9.29 4.62 0.39
C VAL A 42 8.27 3.59 0.83
N CYS A 43 8.07 2.52 0.05
CA CYS A 43 7.15 1.44 0.37
C CYS A 43 7.94 0.18 0.75
N VAL A 44 7.72 -0.32 1.98
CA VAL A 44 8.53 -1.40 2.56
C VAL A 44 7.69 -2.50 3.20
N TYR A 45 8.29 -3.63 3.56
CA TYR A 45 7.69 -4.60 4.47
C TYR A 45 7.57 -4.03 5.90
N PRO A 46 6.58 -4.47 6.70
CA PRO A 46 6.33 -3.95 8.06
C PRO A 46 7.57 -3.96 8.96
N VAL A 47 8.42 -4.98 8.85
CA VAL A 47 9.67 -5.12 9.63
C VAL A 47 10.65 -3.96 9.41
N HIS A 48 10.53 -3.22 8.33
CA HIS A 48 11.44 -2.13 7.95
C HIS A 48 10.88 -0.73 8.28
N VAL A 49 9.63 -0.63 8.74
CA VAL A 49 8.94 0.67 8.93
C VAL A 49 9.70 1.60 9.86
N GLN A 50 10.06 1.15 11.06
CA GLN A 50 10.76 2.00 12.05
C GLN A 50 12.05 2.59 11.49
N ARG A 51 12.88 1.75 10.85
CA ARG A 51 14.15 2.22 10.26
C ARG A 51 13.91 3.18 9.09
N ALA A 52 12.88 2.93 8.27
CA ALA A 52 12.52 3.84 7.18
C ALA A 52 12.09 5.21 7.72
N VAL A 53 11.28 5.23 8.79
CA VAL A 53 10.86 6.46 9.47
C VAL A 53 12.07 7.22 10.03
N GLU A 54 13.00 6.52 10.70
CA GLU A 54 14.24 7.12 11.19
C GLU A 54 15.06 7.73 10.06
N ASN A 55 15.20 7.05 8.93
CA ASN A 55 15.97 7.53 7.78
C ASN A 55 15.33 8.71 7.05
N LEU A 56 13.99 8.82 7.10
CA LEU A 56 13.23 9.85 6.40
C LEU A 56 12.75 11.02 7.29
N HIS A 57 13.16 11.08 8.55
CA HIS A 57 12.64 12.03 9.56
C HIS A 57 12.80 13.52 9.16
N GLU A 58 13.76 13.85 8.28
CA GLU A 58 13.99 15.21 7.76
C GLU A 58 13.46 15.38 6.31
N SER A 59 12.74 14.38 5.79
CA SER A 59 12.21 14.36 4.43
C SER A 59 10.73 14.71 4.39
N SER A 60 10.25 15.20 3.23
CA SER A 60 8.82 15.30 2.94
C SER A 60 8.22 13.97 2.47
N ALA A 61 9.04 12.99 2.11
CA ALA A 61 8.59 11.67 1.73
C ALA A 61 8.01 10.91 2.93
N VAL A 62 6.96 10.15 2.69
CA VAL A 62 6.30 9.36 3.74
C VAL A 62 6.73 7.89 3.71
N VAL A 63 6.46 7.16 4.78
CA VAL A 63 6.67 5.72 4.84
C VAL A 63 5.34 5.01 4.59
N SER A 64 5.29 4.24 3.51
CA SER A 64 4.21 3.32 3.16
C SER A 64 4.62 1.89 3.50
N THR A 65 3.67 1.05 3.88
CA THR A 65 3.94 -0.38 4.11
C THR A 65 2.80 -1.26 3.62
N VAL A 66 3.14 -2.51 3.29
CA VAL A 66 2.18 -3.49 2.77
C VAL A 66 1.53 -4.29 3.89
N ILE A 67 0.23 -4.58 3.75
CA ILE A 67 -0.57 -5.36 4.69
C ILE A 67 -1.22 -6.54 3.94
N GLY A 68 -1.09 -7.76 4.47
CA GLY A 68 -1.62 -8.96 3.83
C GLY A 68 -0.94 -9.31 2.50
N PHE A 69 0.26 -8.84 2.30
CA PHE A 69 0.99 -8.90 1.04
C PHE A 69 1.78 -10.21 0.88
N PRO A 70 1.85 -10.82 -0.34
CA PRO A 70 1.26 -10.32 -1.58
C PRO A 70 -0.15 -10.86 -1.88
N THR A 71 -0.67 -11.78 -1.09
CA THR A 71 -1.80 -12.64 -1.46
C THR A 71 -3.18 -12.12 -1.05
N GLY A 72 -3.26 -11.28 -0.04
CA GLY A 72 -4.50 -10.82 0.59
C GLY A 72 -5.26 -11.91 1.36
N ALA A 73 -4.67 -13.10 1.52
CA ALA A 73 -5.35 -14.29 2.06
C ALA A 73 -5.23 -14.43 3.59
N ASP A 74 -4.67 -13.45 4.27
CA ASP A 74 -4.63 -13.41 5.73
C ASP A 74 -6.04 -13.20 6.32
N THR A 75 -6.21 -13.50 7.59
CA THR A 75 -7.46 -13.18 8.30
C THR A 75 -7.59 -11.66 8.50
N SER A 76 -8.84 -11.15 8.54
CA SER A 76 -9.08 -9.73 8.80
C SER A 76 -8.46 -9.26 10.13
N ALA A 77 -8.49 -10.11 11.16
CA ALA A 77 -7.86 -9.82 12.46
C ALA A 77 -6.35 -9.67 12.34
N SER A 78 -5.67 -10.53 11.56
CA SER A 78 -4.23 -10.43 11.31
C SER A 78 -3.87 -9.16 10.55
N LYS A 79 -4.64 -8.81 9.50
CA LYS A 79 -4.42 -7.58 8.74
C LYS A 79 -4.65 -6.33 9.59
N LEU A 80 -5.72 -6.32 10.40
CA LEU A 80 -6.00 -5.21 11.31
C LEU A 80 -4.87 -5.01 12.31
N PHE A 81 -4.42 -6.09 12.95
CA PHE A 81 -3.29 -6.03 13.89
C PHE A 81 -2.01 -5.51 13.20
N ALA A 82 -1.68 -6.04 12.01
CA ALA A 82 -0.51 -5.60 11.25
C ALA A 82 -0.59 -4.12 10.84
N ALA A 83 -1.80 -3.65 10.48
CA ALA A 83 -2.03 -2.25 10.14
C ALA A 83 -1.84 -1.32 11.34
N GLN A 84 -2.35 -1.69 12.51
CA GLN A 84 -2.17 -0.94 13.75
C GLN A 84 -0.70 -0.91 14.18
N GLU A 85 -0.02 -2.06 14.18
CA GLU A 85 1.41 -2.14 14.50
C GLU A 85 2.25 -1.29 13.55
N ALA A 86 1.97 -1.34 12.25
CA ALA A 86 2.68 -0.52 11.27
C ALA A 86 2.46 0.98 11.51
N THR A 87 1.25 1.39 11.88
CA THR A 87 0.92 2.77 12.25
C THR A 87 1.66 3.20 13.51
N ASP A 88 1.69 2.36 14.55
CA ASP A 88 2.42 2.62 15.79
C ASP A 88 3.95 2.74 15.54
N ASN A 89 4.47 2.04 14.54
CA ASN A 89 5.85 2.13 14.09
C ASN A 89 6.13 3.33 13.16
N GLY A 90 5.11 4.13 12.83
CA GLY A 90 5.23 5.40 12.11
C GLY A 90 4.91 5.35 10.61
N ALA A 91 4.34 4.27 10.08
CA ALA A 91 3.80 4.26 8.72
C ALA A 91 2.58 5.19 8.64
N THR A 92 2.52 6.01 7.60
CA THR A 92 1.41 6.94 7.35
C THR A 92 0.58 6.56 6.13
N GLU A 93 1.02 5.55 5.39
CA GLU A 93 0.29 4.94 4.28
C GLU A 93 0.31 3.42 4.41
N LEU A 94 -0.83 2.78 4.17
CA LEU A 94 -1.04 1.34 4.32
C LEU A 94 -1.55 0.74 3.00
N ASP A 95 -0.73 -0.06 2.35
CA ASP A 95 -1.03 -0.71 1.07
C ASP A 95 -1.62 -2.10 1.35
N VAL A 96 -2.94 -2.19 1.46
CA VAL A 96 -3.65 -3.41 1.88
C VAL A 96 -4.06 -4.26 0.68
N VAL A 97 -3.61 -5.50 0.60
CA VAL A 97 -4.09 -6.44 -0.43
C VAL A 97 -5.46 -6.97 -0.03
N ILE A 98 -6.47 -6.77 -0.90
CA ILE A 98 -7.82 -7.28 -0.64
C ILE A 98 -7.87 -8.82 -0.74
N ASN A 99 -8.85 -9.44 -0.08
CA ASN A 99 -9.06 -10.88 -0.23
C ASN A 99 -9.74 -11.20 -1.57
N LEU A 100 -8.93 -11.64 -2.53
CA LEU A 100 -9.40 -11.97 -3.88
C LEU A 100 -10.39 -13.14 -3.89
N GLY A 101 -10.26 -14.08 -2.97
CA GLY A 101 -11.20 -15.19 -2.83
C GLY A 101 -12.61 -14.72 -2.48
N TRP A 102 -12.73 -13.68 -1.67
CA TRP A 102 -14.03 -13.07 -1.37
C TRP A 102 -14.60 -12.32 -2.57
N VAL A 103 -13.77 -11.62 -3.33
CA VAL A 103 -14.22 -10.97 -4.57
C VAL A 103 -14.75 -12.02 -5.56
N LYS A 104 -13.98 -13.10 -5.79
CA LYS A 104 -14.35 -14.22 -6.67
C LYS A 104 -15.64 -14.92 -6.26
N SER A 105 -15.93 -14.99 -4.97
CA SER A 105 -17.13 -15.64 -4.43
C SER A 105 -18.30 -14.68 -4.15
N GLY A 106 -18.16 -13.40 -4.54
CA GLY A 106 -19.19 -12.38 -4.36
C GLY A 106 -19.40 -11.92 -2.91
N GLN A 107 -18.44 -12.22 -2.00
CA GLN A 107 -18.51 -11.84 -0.58
C GLN A 107 -17.97 -10.42 -0.36
N LEU A 108 -18.46 -9.44 -1.12
CA LEU A 108 -17.96 -8.06 -1.12
C LEU A 108 -18.13 -7.35 0.22
N GLU A 109 -19.19 -7.68 0.96
CA GLU A 109 -19.43 -7.14 2.31
C GLU A 109 -18.28 -7.45 3.28
N ARG A 110 -17.63 -8.61 3.11
CA ARG A 110 -16.44 -8.96 3.92
C ARG A 110 -15.23 -8.11 3.55
N VAL A 111 -15.06 -7.80 2.25
CA VAL A 111 -13.99 -6.90 1.79
C VAL A 111 -14.22 -5.50 2.36
N HIS A 112 -15.47 -4.99 2.29
CA HIS A 112 -15.85 -3.72 2.87
C HIS A 112 -15.52 -3.66 4.37
N THR A 113 -16.03 -4.63 5.13
CA THR A 113 -15.87 -4.66 6.60
C THR A 113 -14.39 -4.70 7.00
N GLU A 114 -13.57 -5.51 6.32
CA GLU A 114 -12.13 -5.60 6.57
C GLU A 114 -11.43 -4.26 6.37
N LEU A 115 -11.68 -3.61 5.24
CA LEU A 115 -11.04 -2.33 4.90
C LEU A 115 -11.54 -1.18 5.79
N ALA A 116 -12.85 -1.10 6.02
CA ALA A 116 -13.44 -0.08 6.88
C ALA A 116 -12.88 -0.14 8.31
N GLN A 117 -12.70 -1.35 8.86
CA GLN A 117 -12.07 -1.53 10.17
C GLN A 117 -10.62 -1.04 10.20
N ILE A 118 -9.84 -1.27 9.14
CA ILE A 118 -8.46 -0.78 9.04
C ILE A 118 -8.43 0.74 8.93
N VAL A 119 -9.28 1.33 8.07
CA VAL A 119 -9.38 2.79 7.90
C VAL A 119 -9.76 3.46 9.22
N GLU A 120 -10.79 2.96 9.91
CA GLU A 120 -11.27 3.51 11.18
C GLU A 120 -10.23 3.37 12.30
N ALA A 121 -9.61 2.20 12.41
CA ALA A 121 -8.68 1.91 13.51
C ALA A 121 -7.34 2.63 13.40
N THR A 122 -6.88 2.94 12.18
CA THR A 122 -5.56 3.54 11.97
C THR A 122 -5.63 5.03 11.69
N GLY A 123 -6.68 5.51 11.04
CA GLY A 123 -6.80 6.90 10.57
C GLY A 123 -5.76 7.28 9.51
N GLN A 124 -5.03 6.31 8.97
CA GLN A 124 -3.99 6.53 7.97
C GLN A 124 -4.53 6.50 6.54
N CYS A 125 -3.73 6.95 5.58
CA CYS A 125 -4.03 6.79 4.16
C CYS A 125 -4.00 5.30 3.80
N VAL A 126 -5.15 4.71 3.49
CA VAL A 126 -5.26 3.31 3.05
C VAL A 126 -5.32 3.25 1.54
N LYS A 127 -4.44 2.43 0.95
CA LYS A 127 -4.43 2.09 -0.47
C LYS A 127 -4.83 0.63 -0.62
N ALA A 128 -5.86 0.32 -1.42
CA ALA A 128 -6.26 -1.06 -1.68
C ALA A 128 -5.59 -1.61 -2.93
N ILE A 129 -4.88 -2.73 -2.79
CA ILE A 129 -4.29 -3.47 -3.91
C ILE A 129 -5.31 -4.48 -4.41
N LEU A 130 -5.80 -4.26 -5.64
CA LEU A 130 -6.89 -5.03 -6.23
C LEU A 130 -6.43 -6.27 -7.01
N GLU A 131 -5.14 -6.36 -7.37
CA GLU A 131 -4.56 -7.36 -8.27
C GLU A 131 -5.47 -7.65 -9.48
N MET A 132 -5.69 -6.61 -10.27
CA MET A 132 -6.67 -6.59 -11.36
C MET A 132 -6.40 -7.65 -12.45
N THR A 133 -5.18 -8.16 -12.56
CA THR A 133 -4.82 -9.22 -13.50
C THR A 133 -5.60 -10.51 -13.25
N LEU A 134 -6.01 -10.75 -12.01
CA LEU A 134 -6.75 -11.93 -11.59
C LEU A 134 -8.28 -11.74 -11.61
N LEU A 135 -8.77 -10.55 -11.95
CA LEU A 135 -10.20 -10.20 -11.92
C LEU A 135 -10.77 -9.98 -13.33
N ASN A 136 -12.01 -10.41 -13.55
CA ASN A 136 -12.76 -10.05 -14.75
C ASN A 136 -13.28 -8.59 -14.67
N PRO A 137 -13.80 -8.01 -15.77
CA PRO A 137 -14.25 -6.60 -15.77
C PRO A 137 -15.36 -6.25 -14.76
N ALA A 138 -16.27 -7.19 -14.47
CA ALA A 138 -17.32 -6.97 -13.47
C ALA A 138 -16.76 -7.01 -12.05
N GLU A 139 -15.89 -7.98 -11.75
CA GLU A 139 -15.19 -8.10 -10.48
C GLU A 139 -14.28 -6.89 -10.19
N LYS A 140 -13.59 -6.36 -11.20
CA LYS A 140 -12.77 -5.14 -11.07
C LYS A 140 -13.59 -3.94 -10.59
N ARG A 141 -14.76 -3.72 -11.23
CA ARG A 141 -15.66 -2.64 -10.82
C ARG A 141 -16.17 -2.84 -9.39
N ALA A 142 -16.71 -4.03 -9.12
CA ALA A 142 -17.25 -4.34 -7.80
C ALA A 142 -16.21 -4.22 -6.69
N ALA A 143 -14.96 -4.65 -6.94
CA ALA A 143 -13.86 -4.49 -6.00
C ALA A 143 -13.49 -3.02 -5.79
N ALA A 144 -13.43 -2.22 -6.86
CA ALA A 144 -13.13 -0.79 -6.76
C ALA A 144 -14.23 -0.06 -5.97
N ASP A 145 -15.49 -0.29 -6.31
CA ASP A 145 -16.64 0.35 -5.66
C ASP A 145 -16.68 0.03 -4.16
N VAL A 146 -16.53 -1.25 -3.78
CA VAL A 146 -16.55 -1.65 -2.37
C VAL A 146 -15.37 -1.11 -1.57
N CYS A 147 -14.19 -0.96 -2.17
CA CYS A 147 -13.03 -0.35 -1.52
C CYS A 147 -13.26 1.14 -1.26
N MET A 148 -13.82 1.86 -2.24
CA MET A 148 -14.14 3.28 -2.06
C MET A 148 -15.21 3.49 -1.00
N ASP A 149 -16.26 2.66 -1.00
CA ASP A 149 -17.34 2.70 0.03
C ASP A 149 -16.81 2.43 1.44
N ALA A 150 -15.74 1.61 1.55
CA ALA A 150 -15.06 1.35 2.82
C ALA A 150 -14.15 2.49 3.31
N GLY A 151 -14.02 3.59 2.53
CA GLY A 151 -13.20 4.74 2.89
C GLY A 151 -11.74 4.67 2.44
N VAL A 152 -11.39 3.76 1.52
CA VAL A 152 -10.05 3.68 0.92
C VAL A 152 -9.79 4.90 0.05
N GLN A 153 -8.62 5.51 0.18
CA GLN A 153 -8.27 6.74 -0.52
C GLN A 153 -7.64 6.51 -1.89
N ILE A 154 -6.93 5.40 -2.08
CA ILE A 154 -6.20 5.09 -3.32
C ILE A 154 -6.44 3.63 -3.72
N LEU A 155 -6.66 3.39 -5.02
CA LEU A 155 -6.75 2.05 -5.60
C LEU A 155 -5.48 1.74 -6.37
N LYS A 156 -4.82 0.63 -6.03
CA LYS A 156 -3.63 0.12 -6.76
C LYS A 156 -4.04 -1.08 -7.63
N THR A 157 -3.60 -1.08 -8.87
CA THR A 157 -3.99 -2.09 -9.85
C THR A 157 -3.39 -3.47 -9.58
N SER A 158 -2.16 -3.51 -9.06
CA SER A 158 -1.41 -4.75 -8.86
C SER A 158 -0.40 -4.63 -7.72
N ASN A 159 0.04 -5.81 -7.22
CA ASN A 159 1.05 -5.89 -6.17
C ASN A 159 2.51 -5.81 -6.71
N GLY A 160 2.72 -5.96 -8.02
CA GLY A 160 4.06 -5.99 -8.62
C GLY A 160 4.89 -7.23 -8.28
N TRP A 161 4.30 -8.21 -7.64
CA TRP A 161 4.94 -9.46 -7.23
C TRP A 161 4.75 -10.54 -8.30
N ASN A 162 5.59 -10.58 -9.34
CA ASN A 162 5.60 -11.60 -10.38
C ASN A 162 7.00 -12.17 -10.56
#